data_2bcd57fa2f4f595a4ab74f08c1bb9e4e
#
_entry.id   2bcd57fa2f4f595a4ab74f08c1bb9e4e
#
_cell.length_a   1.000
_cell.length_b   1.000
_cell.length_c   1.000
_cell.angle_alpha   90.00
_cell.angle_beta   90.00
_cell.angle_gamma   90.00
#
_symmetry.space_group_name_H-M   'P 1'
#
loop_
_entity.id
_entity.type
_entity.pdbx_description
1 polymer ?
#
loop_
_entity_poly.entity_id
_entity_poly.type
_entity_poly.pdbx_seq_one_letter_code
_entity_poly.pdbx_strand_id
1 'polypeptide(L)'
;MELELLSSRINLNHTCLKLQVSIDEIKTKHPNRTDLITSMEQSLHEIKKAMVVYQTLEKEFRATIQINFDLQHINLEQMQEIQNFKRQIELNNMEL
;
A
#
# COMPACT_ATOMS: atom_id res chain seq x y z
N MET A 1 4.46 -0.34 9.02
CA MET A 1 4.45 -1.06 7.72
C MET A 1 4.07 -0.17 6.55
N GLU A 2 3.02 0.64 6.67
CA GLU A 2 2.62 1.56 5.58
C GLU A 2 3.71 2.57 5.23
N LEU A 3 4.35 3.17 6.24
CA LEU A 3 5.47 4.11 6.02
C LEU A 3 6.66 3.44 5.37
N GLU A 4 6.94 2.19 5.70
CA GLU A 4 8.03 1.42 5.11
C GLU A 4 7.76 1.13 3.63
N LEU A 5 6.53 0.76 3.27
CA LEU A 5 6.12 0.55 1.90
C LEU A 5 6.22 1.83 1.08
N LEU A 6 5.76 2.95 1.63
CA LEU A 6 5.84 4.26 0.99
C LEU A 6 7.29 4.67 0.77
N SER A 7 8.14 4.52 1.79
CA SER A 7 9.57 4.84 1.71
C SER A 7 10.27 4.01 0.64
N SER A 8 9.98 2.71 0.58
CA SER A 8 10.54 1.82 -0.45
C SER A 8 10.12 2.22 -1.85
N ARG A 9 8.84 2.59 -2.03
CA ARG A 9 8.33 3.04 -3.32
C ARG A 9 9.00 4.35 -3.77
N ILE A 10 9.18 5.31 -2.85
CA ILE A 10 9.87 6.57 -3.14
C ILE A 10 11.32 6.31 -3.54
N ASN A 11 12.01 5.44 -2.82
CA ASN A 11 13.40 5.08 -3.13
C ASN A 11 13.53 4.43 -4.49
N LEU A 12 12.60 3.53 -4.85
CA LEU A 12 12.57 2.90 -6.17
C LEU A 12 12.31 3.93 -7.26
N ASN A 13 11.41 4.89 -7.03
CA ASN A 13 11.13 5.96 -7.98
C ASN A 13 12.37 6.83 -8.23
N HIS A 14 13.10 7.19 -7.19
CA HIS A 14 14.38 7.92 -7.32
C HIS A 14 15.40 7.12 -8.10
N THR A 15 15.52 5.82 -7.84
CA THR A 15 16.42 4.94 -8.57
C THR A 15 16.06 4.87 -10.05
N CYS A 16 14.77 4.78 -10.37
CA CYS A 16 14.29 4.82 -11.75
C CYS A 16 14.67 6.11 -12.47
N LEU A 17 14.48 7.25 -11.82
CA LEU A 17 14.81 8.55 -12.40
C LEU A 17 16.30 8.68 -12.66
N LYS A 18 17.15 8.29 -11.72
CA LYS A 18 18.61 8.32 -11.86
C LYS A 18 19.08 7.40 -12.98
N LEU A 19 18.52 6.20 -13.05
CA LEU A 19 18.86 5.21 -14.07
C LEU A 19 18.44 5.70 -15.45
N GLN A 20 17.27 6.31 -15.57
CA GLN A 20 16.79 6.88 -16.83
C GLN A 20 17.73 7.99 -17.32
N VAL A 21 18.16 8.89 -16.44
CA VAL A 21 19.13 9.95 -16.77
C VAL A 21 20.44 9.33 -17.25
N SER A 22 20.93 8.29 -16.56
CA SER A 22 22.19 7.60 -16.95
C SER A 22 22.05 6.94 -18.32
N ILE A 23 20.92 6.30 -18.60
CA ILE A 23 20.64 5.70 -19.91
C ILE A 23 20.67 6.75 -21.02
N ASP A 24 19.99 7.89 -20.80
CA ASP A 24 19.91 8.98 -21.77
C ASP A 24 21.30 9.58 -22.04
N GLU A 25 22.13 9.73 -21.00
CA GLU A 25 23.51 10.21 -21.16
C GLU A 25 24.36 9.24 -21.97
N ILE A 26 24.25 7.94 -21.74
CA ILE A 26 25.01 6.94 -22.48
C ILE A 26 24.54 6.89 -23.92
N LYS A 27 23.24 6.96 -24.18
CA LYS A 27 22.71 7.03 -25.55
C LYS A 27 23.24 8.24 -26.33
N THR A 28 23.41 9.37 -25.64
CA THR A 28 23.91 10.59 -26.24
C THR A 28 25.42 10.54 -26.47
N LYS A 29 26.19 10.11 -25.46
CA LYS A 29 27.66 10.15 -25.49
C LYS A 29 28.29 8.91 -26.11
N HIS A 30 27.65 7.77 -25.97
CA HIS A 30 28.19 6.46 -26.39
C HIS A 30 27.09 5.62 -27.07
N PRO A 31 26.53 6.07 -28.21
CA PRO A 31 25.42 5.38 -28.86
C PRO A 31 25.77 3.96 -29.36
N ASN A 32 27.06 3.67 -29.50
CA ASN A 32 27.54 2.35 -29.94
C ASN A 32 27.54 1.29 -28.81
N ARG A 33 27.35 1.70 -27.58
CA ARG A 33 27.33 0.78 -26.42
C ARG A 33 25.93 0.18 -26.24
N THR A 34 25.42 -0.47 -27.28
CA THR A 34 24.09 -1.07 -27.30
C THR A 34 23.92 -2.18 -26.23
N ASP A 35 24.98 -2.93 -25.97
CA ASP A 35 25.03 -3.96 -24.93
C ASP A 35 24.75 -3.38 -23.54
N LEU A 36 25.42 -2.29 -23.20
CA LEU A 36 25.27 -1.60 -21.92
C LEU A 36 23.89 -0.93 -21.80
N ILE A 37 23.46 -0.26 -22.89
CA ILE A 37 22.15 0.41 -22.92
C ILE A 37 21.02 -0.62 -22.72
N THR A 38 21.07 -1.75 -23.42
CA THR A 38 20.09 -2.81 -23.29
C THR A 38 20.04 -3.38 -21.86
N SER A 39 21.21 -3.61 -21.26
CA SER A 39 21.31 -4.11 -19.89
C SER A 39 20.70 -3.12 -18.89
N MET A 40 20.98 -1.82 -19.05
CA MET A 40 20.43 -0.76 -18.17
C MET A 40 18.91 -0.61 -18.35
N GLU A 41 18.42 -0.69 -19.58
CA GLU A 41 16.98 -0.65 -19.85
C GLU A 41 16.26 -1.85 -19.25
N GLN A 42 16.88 -3.02 -19.26
CA GLN A 42 16.34 -4.21 -18.63
C GLN A 42 16.25 -4.03 -17.12
N SER A 43 17.29 -3.48 -16.50
CA SER A 43 17.31 -3.17 -15.07
C SER A 43 16.21 -2.16 -14.72
N LEU A 44 16.03 -1.12 -15.53
CA LEU A 44 14.96 -0.14 -15.33
C LEU A 44 13.59 -0.79 -15.40
N HIS A 45 13.38 -1.69 -16.35
CA HIS A 45 12.13 -2.43 -16.49
C HIS A 45 11.81 -3.27 -15.25
N GLU A 46 12.81 -3.97 -14.71
CA GLU A 46 12.65 -4.78 -13.50
C GLU A 46 12.32 -3.93 -12.27
N ILE A 47 12.94 -2.75 -12.14
CA ILE A 47 12.65 -1.82 -11.05
C ILE A 47 11.21 -1.29 -11.17
N LYS A 48 10.76 -0.96 -12.36
CA LYS A 48 9.38 -0.50 -12.60
C LYS A 48 8.35 -1.58 -12.24
N LYS A 49 8.65 -2.84 -12.52
CA LYS A 49 7.81 -3.97 -12.08
C LYS A 49 7.73 -4.03 -10.55
N ALA A 50 8.84 -3.88 -9.87
CA ALA A 50 8.87 -3.85 -8.40
C ALA A 50 8.03 -2.71 -7.84
N MET A 51 8.05 -1.53 -8.47
CA MET A 51 7.21 -0.40 -8.07
C MET A 51 5.72 -0.73 -8.13
N VAL A 52 5.28 -1.43 -9.18
CA VAL A 52 3.88 -1.86 -9.30
C VAL A 52 3.50 -2.80 -8.16
N VAL A 53 4.39 -3.72 -7.78
CA VAL A 53 4.16 -4.62 -6.64
C VAL A 53 3.98 -3.83 -5.34
N TYR A 54 4.84 -2.85 -5.07
CA TYR A 54 4.72 -2.00 -3.89
C TYR A 54 3.41 -1.19 -3.87
N GLN A 55 3.01 -0.65 -5.02
CA GLN A 55 1.74 0.06 -5.13
C GLN A 55 0.54 -0.85 -4.82
N THR A 56 0.57 -2.09 -5.30
CA THR A 56 -0.47 -3.08 -5.02
C THR A 56 -0.52 -3.41 -3.53
N LEU A 57 0.65 -3.63 -2.91
CA LEU A 57 0.74 -3.91 -1.47
C LEU A 57 0.21 -2.74 -0.63
N GLU A 58 0.51 -1.49 -1.02
CA GLU A 58 -0.03 -0.31 -0.35
C GLU A 58 -1.56 -0.28 -0.39
N LYS A 59 -2.14 -0.57 -1.55
CA LYS A 59 -3.60 -0.61 -1.72
C LYS A 59 -4.25 -1.70 -0.87
N GLU A 60 -3.67 -2.90 -0.87
CA GLU A 60 -4.16 -4.02 -0.07
C GLU A 60 -4.06 -3.72 1.43
N PHE A 61 -2.96 -3.12 1.85
CA PHE A 61 -2.76 -2.74 3.25
C PHE A 61 -3.79 -1.71 3.70
N ARG A 62 -4.04 -0.68 2.90
CA ARG A 62 -5.07 0.34 3.20
C ARG A 62 -6.46 -0.27 3.25
N ALA A 63 -6.78 -1.18 2.33
CA ALA A 63 -8.06 -1.89 2.32
C ALA A 63 -8.24 -2.72 3.60
N THR A 64 -7.18 -3.41 4.05
CA THR A 64 -7.20 -4.20 5.27
C THR A 64 -7.42 -3.31 6.50
N ILE A 65 -6.76 -2.17 6.58
CA ILE A 65 -6.96 -1.20 7.66
C ILE A 65 -8.42 -0.72 7.70
N GLN A 66 -9.00 -0.41 6.55
CA GLN A 66 -10.38 0.04 6.45
C GLN A 66 -11.36 -1.05 6.92
N ILE A 67 -11.15 -2.29 6.50
CA ILE A 67 -11.98 -3.43 6.93
C ILE A 67 -11.90 -3.59 8.45
N ASN A 68 -10.72 -3.53 9.03
CA ASN A 68 -10.54 -3.64 10.47
C ASN A 68 -11.25 -2.50 11.22
N PHE A 69 -11.17 -1.30 10.71
CA PHE A 69 -11.86 -0.14 11.28
C PHE A 69 -13.37 -0.34 11.24
N ASP A 70 -13.93 -0.79 10.12
CA ASP A 70 -15.36 -1.05 9.95
C ASP A 70 -15.84 -2.15 10.89
N LEU A 71 -15.07 -3.23 11.05
CA LEU A 71 -15.38 -4.32 11.97
C LEU A 71 -15.41 -3.84 13.42
N GLN A 72 -14.47 -3.00 13.83
CA GLN A 72 -14.48 -2.42 15.17
C GLN A 72 -15.71 -1.58 15.42
N HIS A 73 -16.13 -0.80 14.43
CA HIS A 73 -17.33 0.03 14.54
C HIS A 73 -18.59 -0.82 14.68
N ILE A 74 -18.74 -1.87 13.87
CA ILE A 74 -19.86 -2.83 13.97
C ILE A 74 -19.88 -3.50 15.33
N ASN A 75 -18.73 -3.92 15.84
CA ASN A 75 -18.64 -4.54 17.17
C ASN A 75 -19.11 -3.61 18.28
N LEU A 76 -18.75 -2.31 18.21
CA LEU A 76 -19.21 -1.32 19.19
C LEU A 76 -20.73 -1.12 19.14
N GLU A 77 -21.30 -1.06 17.94
CA GLU A 77 -22.76 -0.93 17.77
C GLU A 77 -23.49 -2.14 18.36
N GLN A 78 -22.99 -3.35 18.10
CA GLN A 78 -23.58 -4.58 18.65
C GLN A 78 -23.48 -4.63 20.16
N MET A 79 -22.38 -4.20 20.75
CA MET A 79 -22.25 -4.11 22.22
C MET A 79 -23.27 -3.14 22.83
N GLN A 80 -23.51 -2.00 22.18
CA GLN A 80 -24.52 -1.04 22.63
C GLN A 80 -25.93 -1.62 22.57
N GLU A 81 -26.26 -2.35 21.49
CA GLU A 81 -27.55 -3.02 21.35
C GLU A 81 -27.76 -4.06 22.47
N ILE A 82 -26.74 -4.86 22.74
CA ILE A 82 -26.79 -5.88 23.81
C ILE A 82 -27.05 -5.20 25.15
N GLN A 83 -26.36 -4.11 25.45
CA GLN A 83 -26.57 -3.37 26.69
C GLN A 83 -27.99 -2.79 26.78
N ASN A 84 -28.53 -2.29 25.68
CA ASN A 84 -29.88 -1.76 25.65
C ASN A 84 -30.93 -2.86 25.87
N PHE A 85 -30.76 -4.04 25.29
CA PHE A 85 -31.63 -5.19 25.51
C PHE A 85 -31.58 -5.66 26.99
N LYS A 86 -30.41 -5.72 27.56
CA LYS A 86 -30.25 -6.06 28.99
C LYS A 86 -30.98 -5.08 29.87
N ARG A 87 -30.91 -3.81 29.58
CA ARG A 87 -31.60 -2.75 30.33
C ARG A 87 -33.12 -2.90 30.22
N GLN A 88 -33.64 -3.22 29.04
CA GLN A 88 -35.06 -3.46 28.83
C GLN A 88 -35.57 -4.67 29.61
N ILE A 89 -34.80 -5.76 29.63
CA ILE A 89 -35.13 -6.95 30.39
C ILE A 89 -35.19 -6.62 31.90
N GLU A 90 -34.22 -5.87 32.41
CA GLU A 90 -34.20 -5.45 33.81
C GLU A 90 -35.42 -4.60 34.16
N LEU A 91 -35.79 -3.64 33.30
CA LEU A 91 -36.97 -2.81 33.51
C LEU A 91 -38.24 -3.62 33.49
N ASN A 92 -38.39 -4.57 32.56
CA ASN A 92 -39.57 -5.45 32.51
C ASN A 92 -39.66 -6.33 33.78
N ASN A 93 -38.57 -6.80 34.29
CA ASN A 93 -38.53 -7.59 35.52
C ASN A 93 -38.92 -6.71 36.75
N MET A 94 -38.55 -5.46 36.75
CA MET A 94 -38.92 -4.53 37.82
C MET A 94 -40.40 -4.18 37.85
N GLU A 95 -41.09 -4.18 36.70
CA GLU A 95 -42.51 -3.92 36.59
C GLU A 95 -43.39 -5.07 37.05
N LEU A 96 -42.84 -6.25 37.12
CA LEU A 96 -43.54 -7.45 37.59
C LEU A 96 -43.51 -7.57 39.10
#